data_b17f4c6eec3c7eeeba89b4da9844b60f
#
_entry.id   b17f4c6eec3c7eeeba89b4da9844b60f
#
_cell.length_a   1.000
_cell.length_b   1.000
_cell.length_c   1.000
_cell.angle_alpha   90.00
_cell.angle_beta   90.00
_cell.angle_gamma   90.00
#
_symmetry.space_group_name_H-M   'P 1'
#
loop_
_entity.id
_entity.type
_entity.pdbx_description
1 polymer ?
#
loop_
_entity_poly.entity_id
_entity_poly.type
_entity_poly.pdbx_seq_one_letter_code
_entity_poly.pdbx_strand_id
1 'polypeptide(L)'
;MREQIEGLSNHTIFCGFSRLSRTAATELRKAGEEIVVIESDELRSREAEQAGFLVVVGDATIGESLSSAGVARAKRLVTLLPRDSDNMYVTLTARELNSSLYIVSRAEDEVGEKRLKIAGVDRIVSAYRLAARKLADGLMRPYITDFFEIAGTGVAGWKIEEIKIPAASAICGKTLGDLALRQTANVSIAAIISPDGNFQLNPQGDTVLVSESTLIAVGWKADIQALEGLVLG
;
A
#
# COMPACT_ATOMS: atom_id res chain seq x y z
N MET A 1 2.90 -25.81 -6.78
CA MET A 1 2.09 -24.71 -6.20
C MET A 1 1.96 -24.81 -4.69
N ARG A 2 1.43 -25.90 -4.12
CA ARG A 2 1.28 -26.04 -2.65
C ARG A 2 2.63 -25.92 -1.91
N GLU A 3 3.66 -26.64 -2.33
CA GLU A 3 5.02 -26.55 -1.74
C GLU A 3 5.61 -25.13 -1.84
N GLN A 4 5.30 -24.40 -2.91
CA GLN A 4 5.75 -23.01 -3.07
C GLN A 4 5.08 -22.10 -2.02
N ILE A 5 3.77 -22.28 -1.78
CA ILE A 5 3.03 -21.50 -0.77
C ILE A 5 3.51 -21.86 0.65
N GLU A 6 3.81 -23.15 0.90
CA GLU A 6 4.32 -23.60 2.20
C GLU A 6 5.68 -22.97 2.55
N GLY A 7 6.50 -22.66 1.55
CA GLY A 7 7.79 -21.98 1.73
C GLY A 7 7.71 -20.46 1.87
N LEU A 8 6.54 -19.84 1.64
CA LEU A 8 6.39 -18.38 1.73
C LEU A 8 6.27 -17.88 3.18
N SER A 9 6.86 -16.71 3.39
CA SER A 9 6.65 -15.87 4.57
C SER A 9 6.59 -14.39 4.15
N ASN A 10 5.95 -13.55 4.94
CA ASN A 10 5.78 -12.13 4.68
C ASN A 10 5.10 -11.80 3.33
N HIS A 11 4.34 -12.72 2.78
CA HIS A 11 3.57 -12.54 1.53
C HIS A 11 2.23 -11.84 1.78
N THR A 12 1.57 -11.47 0.71
CA THR A 12 0.23 -10.87 0.72
C THR A 12 -0.80 -11.85 0.18
N ILE A 13 -1.91 -12.06 0.89
CA ILE A 13 -3.01 -12.92 0.48
C ILE A 13 -4.15 -12.08 -0.07
N PHE A 14 -4.67 -12.42 -1.26
CA PHE A 14 -5.88 -11.85 -1.83
C PHE A 14 -7.03 -12.84 -1.77
N CYS A 15 -8.14 -12.46 -1.13
CA CYS A 15 -9.39 -13.21 -1.12
C CYS A 15 -10.30 -12.74 -2.24
N GLY A 16 -10.47 -13.60 -3.26
CA GLY A 16 -11.17 -13.33 -4.49
C GLY A 16 -10.30 -12.70 -5.58
N PHE A 17 -10.53 -13.10 -6.86
CA PHE A 17 -9.82 -12.59 -8.04
C PHE A 17 -10.73 -11.80 -8.96
N SER A 18 -11.36 -10.76 -8.44
CA SER A 18 -12.15 -9.78 -9.19
C SER A 18 -11.25 -8.86 -10.03
N ARG A 19 -11.85 -8.01 -10.89
CA ARG A 19 -11.09 -6.98 -11.63
C ARG A 19 -10.26 -6.08 -10.72
N LEU A 20 -10.83 -5.67 -9.58
CA LEU A 20 -10.12 -4.83 -8.61
C LEU A 20 -8.95 -5.58 -7.96
N SER A 21 -9.17 -6.82 -7.52
CA SER A 21 -8.14 -7.67 -6.93
C SER A 21 -6.99 -7.92 -7.91
N ARG A 22 -7.32 -8.26 -9.15
CA ARG A 22 -6.33 -8.50 -10.22
C ARG A 22 -5.44 -7.27 -10.42
N THR A 23 -6.05 -6.09 -10.56
CA THR A 23 -5.29 -4.85 -10.77
C THR A 23 -4.38 -4.58 -9.57
N ALA A 24 -4.90 -4.62 -8.34
CA ALA A 24 -4.13 -4.35 -7.14
C ALA A 24 -3.00 -5.39 -6.93
N ALA A 25 -3.30 -6.68 -7.11
CA ALA A 25 -2.30 -7.75 -7.00
C ALA A 25 -1.18 -7.61 -8.05
N THR A 26 -1.53 -7.22 -9.28
CA THR A 26 -0.54 -6.99 -10.34
C THR A 26 0.40 -5.84 -10.01
N GLU A 27 -0.10 -4.73 -9.49
CA GLU A 27 0.75 -3.59 -9.10
C GLU A 27 1.66 -3.95 -7.91
N LEU A 28 1.15 -4.66 -6.90
CA LEU A 28 1.97 -5.12 -5.77
C LEU A 28 3.07 -6.09 -6.23
N ARG A 29 2.78 -6.99 -7.17
CA ARG A 29 3.78 -7.91 -7.72
C ARG A 29 4.86 -7.18 -8.51
N LYS A 30 4.52 -6.13 -9.26
CA LYS A 30 5.52 -5.28 -9.94
C LYS A 30 6.45 -4.58 -8.92
N ALA A 31 5.96 -4.32 -7.72
CA ALA A 31 6.74 -3.78 -6.61
C ALA A 31 7.55 -4.85 -5.84
N GLY A 32 7.57 -6.10 -6.33
CA GLY A 32 8.35 -7.19 -5.73
C GLY A 32 7.64 -7.97 -4.62
N GLU A 33 6.32 -7.80 -4.46
CA GLU A 33 5.55 -8.52 -3.46
C GLU A 33 5.19 -9.94 -3.92
N GLU A 34 5.35 -10.93 -3.02
CA GLU A 34 4.85 -12.28 -3.23
C GLU A 34 3.35 -12.33 -2.93
N ILE A 35 2.58 -12.87 -3.86
CA ILE A 35 1.11 -12.86 -3.81
C ILE A 35 0.55 -14.27 -3.87
N VAL A 36 -0.35 -14.59 -2.93
CA VAL A 36 -1.20 -15.77 -2.97
C VAL A 36 -2.65 -15.34 -3.14
N VAL A 37 -3.36 -15.96 -4.07
CA VAL A 37 -4.78 -15.70 -4.33
C VAL A 37 -5.61 -16.88 -3.84
N ILE A 38 -6.69 -16.61 -3.10
CA ILE A 38 -7.74 -17.60 -2.79
C ILE A 38 -8.94 -17.27 -3.66
N GLU A 39 -9.36 -18.19 -4.53
CA GLU A 39 -10.51 -17.99 -5.42
C GLU A 39 -11.31 -19.28 -5.53
N SER A 40 -12.63 -19.17 -5.41
CA SER A 40 -13.55 -20.31 -5.45
C SER A 40 -14.02 -20.67 -6.86
N ASP A 41 -14.02 -19.72 -7.78
CA ASP A 41 -14.41 -19.91 -9.16
C ASP A 41 -13.24 -20.50 -9.98
N GLU A 42 -13.46 -21.66 -10.60
CA GLU A 42 -12.39 -22.35 -11.35
C GLU A 42 -11.85 -21.55 -12.53
N LEU A 43 -12.69 -20.79 -13.24
CA LEU A 43 -12.24 -20.00 -14.39
C LEU A 43 -11.35 -18.85 -13.92
N ARG A 44 -11.74 -18.14 -12.87
CA ARG A 44 -10.94 -17.06 -12.27
C ARG A 44 -9.68 -17.59 -11.60
N SER A 45 -9.73 -18.77 -11.00
CA SER A 45 -8.52 -19.43 -10.47
C SER A 45 -7.50 -19.71 -11.58
N ARG A 46 -7.94 -20.25 -12.73
CA ARG A 46 -7.08 -20.47 -13.91
C ARG A 46 -6.55 -19.16 -14.47
N GLU A 47 -7.38 -18.11 -14.53
CA GLU A 47 -6.92 -16.79 -14.95
C GLU A 47 -5.84 -16.22 -14.01
N ALA A 48 -5.96 -16.43 -12.71
CA ALA A 48 -4.96 -16.00 -11.73
C ALA A 48 -3.64 -16.80 -11.92
N GLU A 49 -3.71 -18.12 -12.13
CA GLU A 49 -2.56 -18.95 -12.42
C GLU A 49 -1.84 -18.53 -13.72
N GLN A 50 -2.61 -18.31 -14.80
CA GLN A 50 -2.08 -17.84 -16.10
C GLN A 50 -1.44 -16.45 -15.97
N ALA A 51 -1.95 -15.61 -15.08
CA ALA A 51 -1.35 -14.34 -14.74
C ALA A 51 -0.08 -14.49 -13.86
N GLY A 52 0.31 -15.72 -13.46
CA GLY A 52 1.52 -16.02 -12.71
C GLY A 52 1.39 -15.83 -11.20
N PHE A 53 0.19 -15.86 -10.63
CA PHE A 53 -0.03 -15.87 -9.19
C PHE A 53 -0.03 -17.29 -8.65
N LEU A 54 0.35 -17.45 -7.36
CA LEU A 54 0.10 -18.68 -6.62
C LEU A 54 -1.36 -18.70 -6.18
N VAL A 55 -2.05 -19.82 -6.42
CA VAL A 55 -3.50 -19.90 -6.21
C VAL A 55 -3.87 -21.05 -5.28
N VAL A 56 -4.74 -20.76 -4.34
CA VAL A 56 -5.51 -21.72 -3.56
C VAL A 56 -6.93 -21.72 -4.09
N VAL A 57 -7.34 -22.80 -4.72
CA VAL A 57 -8.72 -22.97 -5.19
C VAL A 57 -9.59 -23.32 -3.99
N GLY A 58 -10.50 -22.40 -3.61
CA GLY A 58 -11.36 -22.58 -2.44
C GLY A 58 -12.10 -21.32 -2.04
N ASP A 59 -12.99 -21.49 -1.09
CA ASP A 59 -13.76 -20.38 -0.50
C ASP A 59 -12.94 -19.74 0.62
N ALA A 60 -12.65 -18.44 0.50
CA ALA A 60 -11.85 -17.68 1.49
C ALA A 60 -12.56 -17.53 2.85
N THR A 61 -13.87 -17.74 2.91
CA THR A 61 -14.61 -17.77 4.19
C THR A 61 -14.34 -19.05 5.00
N ILE A 62 -13.72 -20.06 4.40
CA ILE A 62 -13.37 -21.31 5.07
C ILE A 62 -11.92 -21.21 5.60
N GLY A 63 -11.74 -21.42 6.90
CA GLY A 63 -10.43 -21.28 7.55
C GLY A 63 -9.34 -22.19 6.98
N GLU A 64 -9.69 -23.35 6.41
CA GLU A 64 -8.74 -24.24 5.72
C GLU A 64 -8.14 -23.59 4.49
N SER A 65 -8.91 -22.81 3.72
CA SER A 65 -8.42 -22.07 2.56
C SER A 65 -7.40 -21.00 2.98
N LEU A 66 -7.68 -20.26 4.08
CA LEU A 66 -6.75 -19.28 4.65
C LEU A 66 -5.47 -19.94 5.17
N SER A 67 -5.60 -21.09 5.84
CA SER A 67 -4.46 -21.86 6.32
C SER A 67 -3.60 -22.37 5.17
N SER A 68 -4.23 -22.89 4.10
CA SER A 68 -3.55 -23.36 2.88
C SER A 68 -2.83 -22.22 2.14
N ALA A 69 -3.35 -20.99 2.25
CA ALA A 69 -2.70 -19.79 1.72
C ALA A 69 -1.57 -19.27 2.63
N GLY A 70 -1.30 -19.91 3.78
CA GLY A 70 -0.22 -19.53 4.69
C GLY A 70 -0.51 -18.29 5.52
N VAL A 71 -1.76 -18.05 5.93
CA VAL A 71 -2.18 -16.84 6.66
C VAL A 71 -1.37 -16.60 7.93
N ALA A 72 -0.97 -17.66 8.64
CA ALA A 72 -0.14 -17.55 9.86
C ALA A 72 1.24 -16.92 9.63
N ARG A 73 1.74 -16.96 8.39
CA ARG A 73 3.06 -16.44 7.98
C ARG A 73 2.96 -15.22 7.06
N ALA A 74 1.73 -14.86 6.63
CA ALA A 74 1.50 -13.69 5.79
C ALA A 74 1.67 -12.39 6.58
N LYS A 75 2.09 -11.32 5.89
CA LYS A 75 2.12 -9.96 6.47
C LYS A 75 0.84 -9.18 6.21
N ARG A 76 0.15 -9.47 5.10
CA ARG A 76 -1.05 -8.74 4.69
C ARG A 76 -2.13 -9.69 4.16
N LEU A 77 -3.37 -9.30 4.38
CA LEU A 77 -4.54 -9.93 3.76
C LEU A 77 -5.43 -8.85 3.16
N VAL A 78 -5.85 -9.06 1.92
CA VAL A 78 -6.72 -8.16 1.17
C VAL A 78 -8.00 -8.91 0.82
N THR A 79 -9.11 -8.56 1.45
CA THR A 79 -10.41 -9.18 1.19
C THR A 79 -11.33 -8.22 0.44
N LEU A 80 -11.63 -8.56 -0.83
CA LEU A 80 -12.41 -7.75 -1.75
C LEU A 80 -13.62 -8.54 -2.28
N LEU A 81 -14.19 -9.40 -1.43
CA LEU A 81 -15.36 -10.20 -1.76
C LEU A 81 -16.60 -9.32 -1.98
N PRO A 82 -17.59 -9.79 -2.76
CA PRO A 82 -18.77 -8.98 -3.09
C PRO A 82 -19.58 -8.52 -1.87
N ARG A 83 -19.69 -9.36 -0.85
CA ARG A 83 -20.53 -9.09 0.33
C ARG A 83 -19.70 -8.71 1.54
N ASP A 84 -20.10 -7.66 2.25
CA ASP A 84 -19.43 -7.22 3.48
C ASP A 84 -19.47 -8.27 4.59
N SER A 85 -20.53 -9.13 4.63
CA SER A 85 -20.62 -10.28 5.54
C SER A 85 -19.46 -11.27 5.35
N ASP A 86 -19.12 -11.56 4.09
CA ASP A 86 -18.04 -12.49 3.77
C ASP A 86 -16.67 -11.89 4.11
N ASN A 87 -16.48 -10.61 3.79
CA ASN A 87 -15.28 -9.87 4.18
C ASN A 87 -15.10 -9.84 5.70
N MET A 88 -16.19 -9.67 6.45
CA MET A 88 -16.17 -9.69 7.91
C MET A 88 -15.80 -11.09 8.43
N TYR A 89 -16.37 -12.15 7.86
CA TYR A 89 -16.10 -13.53 8.26
C TYR A 89 -14.63 -13.89 8.01
N VAL A 90 -14.12 -13.58 6.81
CA VAL A 90 -12.70 -13.74 6.47
C VAL A 90 -11.81 -12.98 7.47
N THR A 91 -12.17 -11.75 7.82
CA THR A 91 -11.41 -10.91 8.76
C THR A 91 -11.31 -11.57 10.14
N LEU A 92 -12.45 -12.02 10.70
CA LEU A 92 -12.49 -12.65 12.00
C LEU A 92 -11.65 -13.94 12.04
N THR A 93 -11.82 -14.80 11.04
CA THR A 93 -11.03 -16.04 10.93
C THR A 93 -9.54 -15.78 10.73
N ALA A 94 -9.19 -14.78 9.91
CA ALA A 94 -7.79 -14.41 9.69
C ALA A 94 -7.14 -13.85 10.96
N ARG A 95 -7.86 -13.05 11.76
CA ARG A 95 -7.40 -12.54 13.06
C ARG A 95 -7.16 -13.64 14.09
N GLU A 96 -8.04 -14.65 14.10
CA GLU A 96 -7.86 -15.84 14.95
C GLU A 96 -6.56 -16.59 14.60
N LEU A 97 -6.27 -16.74 13.29
CA LEU A 97 -5.10 -17.46 12.80
C LEU A 97 -3.81 -16.64 12.87
N ASN A 98 -3.90 -15.31 12.76
CA ASN A 98 -2.77 -14.38 12.79
C ASN A 98 -3.21 -13.01 13.32
N SER A 99 -3.00 -12.74 14.59
CA SER A 99 -3.38 -11.48 15.25
C SER A 99 -2.60 -10.26 14.77
N SER A 100 -1.40 -10.44 14.21
CA SER A 100 -0.53 -9.37 13.70
C SER A 100 -0.73 -9.03 12.22
N LEU A 101 -1.61 -9.75 11.54
CA LEU A 101 -1.85 -9.60 10.11
C LEU A 101 -2.42 -8.20 9.78
N TYR A 102 -1.85 -7.49 8.81
CA TYR A 102 -2.44 -6.24 8.33
C TYR A 102 -3.57 -6.53 7.33
N ILE A 103 -4.81 -6.23 7.72
CA ILE A 103 -6.00 -6.58 6.95
C ILE A 103 -6.58 -5.36 6.24
N VAL A 104 -6.69 -5.46 4.92
CA VAL A 104 -7.38 -4.48 4.07
C VAL A 104 -8.68 -5.10 3.57
N SER A 105 -9.79 -4.40 3.71
CA SER A 105 -11.09 -4.86 3.22
C SER A 105 -11.81 -3.80 2.40
N ARG A 106 -12.63 -4.24 1.44
CA ARG A 106 -13.64 -3.34 0.87
C ARG A 106 -14.85 -3.27 1.78
N ALA A 107 -15.52 -2.12 1.73
CA ALA A 107 -16.86 -1.96 2.25
C ALA A 107 -17.78 -1.43 1.15
N GLU A 108 -19.04 -1.85 1.18
CA GLU A 108 -20.06 -1.40 0.26
C GLU A 108 -20.60 -0.03 0.67
N ASP A 109 -20.86 0.14 1.97
CA ASP A 109 -21.41 1.35 2.56
C ASP A 109 -20.77 1.71 3.92
N GLU A 110 -21.23 2.81 4.54
CA GLU A 110 -20.74 3.28 5.83
C GLU A 110 -21.11 2.33 6.99
N VAL A 111 -22.20 1.58 6.88
CA VAL A 111 -22.60 0.62 7.91
C VAL A 111 -21.66 -0.59 7.86
N GLY A 112 -21.36 -1.07 6.66
CA GLY A 112 -20.36 -2.11 6.43
C GLY A 112 -18.97 -1.68 6.95
N GLU A 113 -18.55 -0.44 6.69
CA GLU A 113 -17.28 0.10 7.22
C GLU A 113 -17.18 -0.01 8.75
N LYS A 114 -18.23 0.42 9.46
CA LYS A 114 -18.26 0.36 10.93
C LYS A 114 -18.14 -1.08 11.44
N ARG A 115 -18.86 -2.01 10.81
CA ARG A 115 -18.82 -3.43 11.18
C ARG A 115 -17.47 -4.07 10.92
N LEU A 116 -16.87 -3.78 9.76
CA LEU A 116 -15.54 -4.29 9.40
C LEU A 116 -14.45 -3.75 10.32
N LYS A 117 -14.53 -2.49 10.75
CA LYS A 117 -13.62 -1.94 11.79
C LYS A 117 -13.75 -2.69 13.11
N ILE A 118 -14.97 -2.99 13.55
CA ILE A 118 -15.21 -3.77 14.78
C ILE A 118 -14.66 -5.20 14.62
N ALA A 119 -14.77 -5.79 13.43
CA ALA A 119 -14.20 -7.10 13.13
C ALA A 119 -12.65 -7.12 13.12
N GLY A 120 -12.00 -5.95 13.14
CA GLY A 120 -10.52 -5.85 13.21
C GLY A 120 -9.84 -5.59 11.87
N VAL A 121 -10.55 -4.99 10.89
CA VAL A 121 -9.93 -4.50 9.64
C VAL A 121 -9.09 -3.26 9.94
N ASP A 122 -7.83 -3.25 9.50
CA ASP A 122 -6.91 -2.13 9.68
C ASP A 122 -7.21 -0.99 8.69
N ARG A 123 -7.52 -1.33 7.43
CA ARG A 123 -7.80 -0.35 6.39
C ARG A 123 -9.01 -0.75 5.55
N ILE A 124 -9.94 0.17 5.39
CA ILE A 124 -11.14 -0.04 4.56
C ILE A 124 -11.04 0.77 3.28
N VAL A 125 -11.39 0.15 2.16
CA VAL A 125 -11.41 0.74 0.83
C VAL A 125 -12.84 0.69 0.28
N SER A 126 -13.46 1.86 0.08
CA SER A 126 -14.70 1.99 -0.67
C SER A 126 -14.37 2.38 -2.12
N ALA A 127 -14.30 1.39 -3.01
CA ALA A 127 -13.90 1.60 -4.40
C ALA A 127 -14.83 2.60 -5.12
N TYR A 128 -16.14 2.50 -4.90
CA TYR A 128 -17.12 3.42 -5.50
C TYR A 128 -16.94 4.85 -5.00
N ARG A 129 -16.77 5.04 -3.69
CA ARG A 129 -16.58 6.38 -3.12
C ARG A 129 -15.27 7.00 -3.59
N LEU A 130 -14.20 6.21 -3.66
CA LEU A 130 -12.91 6.66 -4.18
C LEU A 130 -13.00 7.07 -5.64
N ALA A 131 -13.66 6.24 -6.48
CA ALA A 131 -13.86 6.53 -7.90
C ALA A 131 -14.76 7.76 -8.11
N ALA A 132 -15.87 7.86 -7.38
CA ALA A 132 -16.78 9.00 -7.46
C ALA A 132 -16.10 10.32 -7.04
N ARG A 133 -15.30 10.28 -5.96
CA ARG A 133 -14.52 11.45 -5.53
C ARG A 133 -13.48 11.83 -6.57
N LYS A 134 -12.74 10.88 -7.11
CA LYS A 134 -11.75 11.15 -8.16
C LYS A 134 -12.40 11.74 -9.43
N LEU A 135 -13.58 11.23 -9.82
CA LEU A 135 -14.35 11.78 -10.92
C LEU A 135 -14.75 13.25 -10.66
N ALA A 136 -15.30 13.53 -9.48
CA ALA A 136 -15.70 14.88 -9.08
C ALA A 136 -14.49 15.83 -9.03
N ASP A 137 -13.38 15.41 -8.45
CA ASP A 137 -12.14 16.19 -8.39
C ASP A 137 -11.60 16.49 -9.81
N GLY A 138 -11.63 15.51 -10.73
CA GLY A 138 -11.24 15.70 -12.12
C GLY A 138 -12.11 16.69 -12.88
N LEU A 139 -13.42 16.75 -12.58
CA LEU A 139 -14.31 17.74 -13.16
C LEU A 139 -14.14 19.15 -12.56
N MET A 140 -13.91 19.23 -11.25
CA MET A 140 -13.81 20.50 -10.54
C MET A 140 -12.41 21.12 -10.59
N ARG A 141 -11.37 20.29 -10.63
CA ARG A 141 -9.96 20.68 -10.49
C ARG A 141 -9.05 19.85 -11.40
N PRO A 142 -9.26 19.90 -12.74
CA PRO A 142 -8.55 19.02 -13.68
C PRO A 142 -7.03 19.10 -13.55
N TYR A 143 -6.48 20.32 -13.48
CA TYR A 143 -5.02 20.51 -13.38
C TYR A 143 -4.40 19.93 -12.10
N ILE A 144 -5.13 19.95 -10.98
CA ILE A 144 -4.66 19.33 -9.73
C ILE A 144 -4.69 17.81 -9.87
N THR A 145 -5.74 17.27 -10.46
CA THR A 145 -5.87 15.82 -10.71
C THR A 145 -4.76 15.34 -11.63
N ASP A 146 -4.53 16.02 -12.76
CA ASP A 146 -3.47 15.71 -13.71
C ASP A 146 -2.08 15.78 -13.05
N PHE A 147 -1.85 16.80 -12.23
CA PHE A 147 -0.60 16.95 -11.48
C PHE A 147 -0.30 15.74 -10.59
N PHE A 148 -1.28 15.29 -9.79
CA PHE A 148 -1.10 14.13 -8.93
C PHE A 148 -1.01 12.81 -9.70
N GLU A 149 -1.68 12.69 -10.85
CA GLU A 149 -1.53 11.50 -11.71
C GLU A 149 -0.13 11.43 -12.32
N ILE A 150 0.38 12.52 -12.85
CA ILE A 150 1.73 12.60 -13.41
C ILE A 150 2.77 12.30 -12.32
N ALA A 151 2.62 12.90 -11.15
CA ALA A 151 3.53 12.72 -10.04
C ALA A 151 3.49 11.30 -9.45
N GLY A 152 2.29 10.69 -9.38
CA GLY A 152 2.10 9.35 -8.82
C GLY A 152 2.53 8.21 -9.75
N THR A 153 2.42 8.40 -11.06
CA THR A 153 2.80 7.38 -12.06
C THR A 153 4.26 7.46 -12.49
N GLY A 154 4.91 8.59 -12.26
CA GLY A 154 6.29 8.83 -12.71
C GLY A 154 6.46 8.86 -14.24
N VAL A 155 5.35 8.85 -15.00
CA VAL A 155 5.37 8.77 -16.48
C VAL A 155 6.15 9.92 -17.12
N ALA A 156 6.11 11.11 -16.53
CA ALA A 156 6.87 12.26 -17.00
C ALA A 156 8.29 12.35 -16.37
N GLY A 157 8.72 11.33 -15.62
CA GLY A 157 10.00 11.35 -14.90
C GLY A 157 9.98 12.18 -13.62
N TRP A 158 8.84 12.77 -13.27
CA TRP A 158 8.62 13.56 -12.07
C TRP A 158 7.88 12.73 -11.02
N LYS A 159 8.28 12.82 -9.75
CA LYS A 159 7.79 11.94 -8.70
C LYS A 159 7.53 12.67 -7.39
N ILE A 160 6.63 12.10 -6.61
CA ILE A 160 6.51 12.31 -5.18
C ILE A 160 6.91 11.00 -4.52
N GLU A 161 7.93 11.04 -3.65
CA GLU A 161 8.46 9.84 -2.99
C GLU A 161 8.54 10.02 -1.47
N GLU A 162 8.38 8.89 -0.77
CA GLU A 162 8.59 8.78 0.67
C GLU A 162 10.03 8.30 0.92
N ILE A 163 10.85 9.13 1.57
CA ILE A 163 12.24 8.80 1.90
C ILE A 163 12.38 8.77 3.41
N LYS A 164 12.59 7.58 3.96
CA LYS A 164 12.83 7.40 5.39
C LYS A 164 14.27 7.73 5.73
N ILE A 165 14.48 8.52 6.79
CA ILE A 165 15.79 8.89 7.31
C ILE A 165 16.26 7.80 8.27
N PRO A 166 17.28 6.99 7.93
CA PRO A 166 17.84 5.99 8.85
C PRO A 166 18.45 6.62 10.11
N ALA A 167 18.50 5.86 11.19
CA ALA A 167 19.10 6.34 12.46
C ALA A 167 20.56 6.78 12.31
N ALA A 168 21.32 6.14 11.42
CA ALA A 168 22.73 6.43 11.14
C ALA A 168 22.95 7.45 10.02
N SER A 169 21.89 8.10 9.51
CA SER A 169 22.01 9.03 8.38
C SER A 169 22.82 10.27 8.74
N ALA A 170 23.72 10.68 7.85
CA ALA A 170 24.56 11.87 7.99
C ALA A 170 23.78 13.21 7.98
N ILE A 171 22.50 13.18 7.60
CA ILE A 171 21.63 14.35 7.62
C ILE A 171 20.88 14.54 8.94
N CYS A 172 20.92 13.56 9.85
CA CYS A 172 20.30 13.70 11.17
C CYS A 172 20.93 14.87 11.95
N GLY A 173 20.07 15.69 12.55
CA GLY A 173 20.49 16.87 13.30
C GLY A 173 20.81 18.11 12.44
N LYS A 174 20.85 17.99 11.12
CA LYS A 174 20.98 19.14 10.22
C LYS A 174 19.62 19.77 9.95
N THR A 175 19.62 21.05 9.58
CA THR A 175 18.40 21.72 9.11
C THR A 175 18.22 21.53 7.61
N LEU A 176 16.99 21.69 7.11
CA LEU A 176 16.73 21.72 5.67
C LEU A 176 17.53 22.81 4.95
N GLY A 177 17.76 23.94 5.62
CA GLY A 177 18.57 25.05 5.11
C GLY A 177 20.03 24.66 4.93
N ASP A 178 20.62 23.95 5.89
CA ASP A 178 22.00 23.46 5.82
C ASP A 178 22.24 22.51 4.64
N LEU A 179 21.21 21.72 4.30
CA LEU A 179 21.28 20.78 3.18
C LEU A 179 21.08 21.45 1.82
N ALA A 180 20.45 22.61 1.79
CA ALA A 180 20.18 23.39 0.57
C ALA A 180 19.62 22.54 -0.59
N LEU A 181 18.69 21.61 -0.29
CA LEU A 181 18.23 20.53 -1.20
C LEU A 181 17.72 21.04 -2.56
N ARG A 182 17.18 22.25 -2.63
CA ARG A 182 16.82 22.86 -3.92
C ARG A 182 18.02 23.16 -4.80
N GLN A 183 19.17 23.44 -4.21
CA GLN A 183 20.40 23.80 -4.94
C GLN A 183 21.28 22.59 -5.19
N THR A 184 21.32 21.66 -4.23
CA THR A 184 22.21 20.47 -4.26
C THR A 184 21.57 19.28 -4.98
N ALA A 185 20.26 19.08 -4.84
CA ALA A 185 19.55 17.94 -5.40
C ALA A 185 18.31 18.31 -6.22
N ASN A 186 18.03 19.63 -6.41
CA ASN A 186 16.85 20.12 -7.15
C ASN A 186 15.52 19.50 -6.69
N VAL A 187 15.40 19.20 -5.39
CA VAL A 187 14.26 18.56 -4.75
C VAL A 187 13.56 19.53 -3.80
N SER A 188 12.24 19.48 -3.76
CA SER A 188 11.42 20.17 -2.76
C SER A 188 10.88 19.19 -1.74
N ILE A 189 10.99 19.54 -0.43
CA ILE A 189 10.35 18.77 0.63
C ILE A 189 8.97 19.36 0.89
N ALA A 190 7.93 18.59 0.56
CA ALA A 190 6.53 19.00 0.73
C ALA A 190 6.06 18.80 2.18
N ALA A 191 6.54 17.74 2.84
CA ALA A 191 6.23 17.45 4.23
C ALA A 191 7.33 16.63 4.90
N ILE A 192 7.34 16.66 6.24
CA ILE A 192 8.11 15.75 7.09
C ILE A 192 7.10 15.04 8.01
N ILE A 193 7.21 13.71 8.08
CA ILE A 193 6.44 12.89 9.01
C ILE A 193 7.39 12.46 10.10
N SER A 194 7.14 12.90 11.34
CA SER A 194 7.93 12.54 12.51
C SER A 194 7.70 11.07 12.90
N PRO A 195 8.60 10.44 13.69
CA PRO A 195 8.45 9.05 14.13
C PRO A 195 7.15 8.76 14.91
N ASP A 196 6.56 9.77 15.56
CA ASP A 196 5.29 9.74 16.25
C ASP A 196 4.05 9.89 15.34
N GLY A 197 4.28 10.00 14.00
CA GLY A 197 3.22 10.12 12.99
C GLY A 197 2.70 11.54 12.76
N ASN A 198 3.28 12.57 13.38
CA ASN A 198 2.86 13.95 13.14
C ASN A 198 3.36 14.47 11.79
N PHE A 199 2.47 15.15 11.05
CA PHE A 199 2.78 15.77 9.76
C PHE A 199 3.14 17.24 9.91
N GLN A 200 4.34 17.61 9.49
CA GLN A 200 4.75 19.00 9.29
C GLN A 200 4.70 19.32 7.80
N LEU A 201 3.66 20.01 7.36
CA LEU A 201 3.51 20.45 5.96
C LEU A 201 4.34 21.71 5.71
N ASN A 202 4.92 21.82 4.50
CA ASN A 202 5.72 22.96 4.08
C ASN A 202 6.81 23.35 5.12
N PRO A 203 7.72 22.41 5.48
CA PRO A 203 8.74 22.67 6.49
C PRO A 203 9.64 23.82 6.07
N GLN A 204 10.05 24.63 7.04
CA GLN A 204 10.90 25.79 6.82
C GLN A 204 12.38 25.40 6.80
N GLY A 205 13.25 26.32 6.36
CA GLY A 205 14.68 26.05 6.26
C GLY A 205 15.36 25.75 7.61
N ASP A 206 14.80 26.22 8.73
CA ASP A 206 15.28 25.97 10.08
C ASP A 206 14.79 24.65 10.69
N THR A 207 13.94 23.92 9.96
CA THR A 207 13.44 22.63 10.43
C THR A 207 14.55 21.60 10.53
N VAL A 208 14.76 21.07 11.74
CA VAL A 208 15.79 20.05 12.02
C VAL A 208 15.29 18.67 11.62
N LEU A 209 16.13 17.92 10.93
CA LEU A 209 15.83 16.55 10.52
C LEU A 209 16.14 15.56 11.65
N VAL A 210 15.13 14.76 12.00
CA VAL A 210 15.22 13.76 13.07
C VAL A 210 15.29 12.36 12.44
N SER A 211 16.08 11.48 13.05
CA SER A 211 16.15 10.06 12.65
C SER A 211 14.76 9.41 12.67
N GLU A 212 14.57 8.41 11.83
CA GLU A 212 13.29 7.67 11.65
C GLU A 212 12.13 8.53 11.12
N SER A 213 12.32 9.82 10.85
CA SER A 213 11.35 10.64 10.13
C SER A 213 11.27 10.24 8.66
N THR A 214 10.14 10.53 8.02
CA THR A 214 9.93 10.32 6.59
C THR A 214 9.79 11.67 5.89
N LEU A 215 10.58 11.89 4.85
CA LEU A 215 10.48 13.05 3.98
C LEU A 215 9.50 12.74 2.84
N ILE A 216 8.56 13.65 2.58
CA ILE A 216 7.78 13.64 1.35
C ILE A 216 8.50 14.57 0.36
N ALA A 217 9.25 13.96 -0.54
CA ALA A 217 10.10 14.66 -1.49
C ALA A 217 9.43 14.74 -2.86
N VAL A 218 9.60 15.87 -3.54
CA VAL A 218 9.00 16.17 -4.85
C VAL A 218 10.12 16.62 -5.79
N GLY A 219 10.30 15.90 -6.91
CA GLY A 219 11.37 16.20 -7.85
C GLY A 219 11.42 15.24 -9.04
N TRP A 220 12.40 15.42 -9.92
CA TRP A 220 12.66 14.46 -10.99
C TRP A 220 13.25 13.18 -10.44
N LYS A 221 13.04 12.06 -11.11
CA LYS A 221 13.51 10.73 -10.67
C LYS A 221 15.02 10.73 -10.35
N ALA A 222 15.85 11.37 -11.18
CA ALA A 222 17.28 11.44 -10.96
C ALA A 222 17.64 12.26 -9.71
N ASP A 223 16.90 13.35 -9.46
CA ASP A 223 17.09 14.24 -8.32
C ASP A 223 16.66 13.56 -7.01
N ILE A 224 15.56 12.81 -7.04
CA ILE A 224 15.10 11.98 -5.92
C ILE A 224 16.14 10.91 -5.59
N GLN A 225 16.72 10.23 -6.58
CA GLN A 225 17.80 9.25 -6.37
C GLN A 225 19.04 9.89 -5.75
N ALA A 226 19.38 11.12 -6.15
CA ALA A 226 20.47 11.85 -5.53
C ALA A 226 20.20 12.17 -4.05
N LEU A 227 18.95 12.55 -3.72
CA LEU A 227 18.52 12.75 -2.33
C LEU A 227 18.58 11.44 -1.54
N GLU A 228 18.10 10.32 -2.10
CA GLU A 228 18.20 9.01 -1.45
C GLU A 228 19.65 8.63 -1.13
N GLY A 229 20.57 8.86 -2.08
CA GLY A 229 22.00 8.67 -1.84
C GLY A 229 22.55 9.55 -0.71
N LEU A 230 22.08 10.78 -0.57
CA LEU A 230 22.50 11.70 0.48
C LEU A 230 21.91 11.33 1.86
N VAL A 231 20.74 10.71 1.87
CA VAL A 231 20.05 10.24 3.09
C VAL A 231 20.65 8.93 3.58
N LEU A 232 21.02 8.03 2.67
CA LEU A 232 21.56 6.71 3.00
C LEU A 232 23.08 6.71 3.32
N GLY A 233 23.78 7.78 2.93
CA GLY A 233 25.23 7.98 3.18
C GLY A 233 26.06 7.28 2.18
#